data_92cda57a4ff25ad11c40bae1a9de94e9
#
_entry.id   92cda57a4ff25ad11c40bae1a9de94e9
#
_cell.length_a   1.000
_cell.length_b   1.000
_cell.length_c   1.000
_cell.angle_alpha   90.00
_cell.angle_beta   90.00
_cell.angle_gamma   90.00
#
_symmetry.space_group_name_H-M   'P 1'
#
loop_
_entity.id
_entity.type
_entity.pdbx_description
1 polymer ?
#
loop_
_entity_poly.entity_id
_entity_poly.type
_entity_poly.pdbx_seq_one_letter_code
_entity_poly.pdbx_strand_id
1 'polypeptide(L)'
;IDGAIFQMISHGFISGALFLCVGVIYDRMHTREIDAYGGLVNRMPAYALIFMFFTMANVGLPGTSGFVGEFLTLMGIFKVNTWVALVATSGVILSAAYALWLYRRVVLGDLIKESLKTISDMTKREKWIFAPLVAMTLILGVAPWLVLDIIGPSVENLVSNYQSALGAAADAAGQTASH
;
A
#
# COMPACT_ATOMS: atom_id res chain seq x y z
N ILE A 1 15.76 0.41 6.45
CA ILE A 1 14.85 -0.13 7.49
C ILE A 1 13.67 0.82 7.69
N ASP A 2 13.90 2.16 7.87
CA ASP A 2 12.82 3.15 8.07
C ASP A 2 11.72 3.05 7.03
N GLY A 3 12.09 2.99 5.74
CA GLY A 3 11.14 2.83 4.65
C GLY A 3 10.30 1.55 4.76
N ALA A 4 10.90 0.45 5.20
CA ALA A 4 10.18 -0.81 5.38
C ALA A 4 9.15 -0.73 6.53
N ILE A 5 9.54 -0.15 7.66
CA ILE A 5 8.62 0.03 8.80
C ILE A 5 7.51 1.02 8.41
N PHE A 6 7.86 2.11 7.75
CA PHE A 6 6.87 3.06 7.25
C PHE A 6 5.88 2.40 6.29
N GLN A 7 6.38 1.54 5.40
CA GLN A 7 5.52 0.79 4.46
C GLN A 7 4.57 -0.17 5.17
N MET A 8 4.99 -0.82 6.26
CA MET A 8 4.08 -1.66 7.06
C MET A 8 2.91 -0.85 7.61
N ILE A 9 3.17 0.36 8.14
CA ILE A 9 2.12 1.25 8.68
C ILE A 9 1.20 1.72 7.55
N SER A 10 1.77 2.20 6.46
CA SER A 10 1.03 2.64 5.28
C SER A 10 0.16 1.54 4.70
N HIS A 11 0.71 0.33 4.55
CA HIS A 11 -0.01 -0.84 4.06
C HIS A 11 -1.20 -1.19 4.96
N GLY A 12 -1.08 -1.03 6.29
CA GLY A 12 -2.19 -1.25 7.22
C GLY A 12 -3.41 -0.37 6.90
N PHE A 13 -3.21 0.91 6.62
CA PHE A 13 -4.30 1.82 6.23
C PHE A 13 -4.84 1.51 4.84
N ILE A 14 -3.97 1.35 3.86
CA ILE A 14 -4.36 1.20 2.45
C ILE A 14 -5.02 -0.14 2.20
N SER A 15 -4.41 -1.25 2.63
CA SER A 15 -4.98 -2.58 2.41
C SER A 15 -6.23 -2.80 3.24
N GLY A 16 -6.27 -2.30 4.49
CA GLY A 16 -7.47 -2.29 5.31
C GLY A 16 -8.64 -1.60 4.62
N ALA A 17 -8.39 -0.43 4.02
CA ALA A 17 -9.39 0.29 3.24
C ALA A 17 -9.83 -0.48 1.98
N LEU A 18 -8.90 -1.11 1.25
CA LEU A 18 -9.25 -1.93 0.09
C LEU A 18 -10.10 -3.14 0.47
N PHE A 19 -9.82 -3.79 1.60
CA PHE A 19 -10.67 -4.86 2.14
C PHE A 19 -12.06 -4.35 2.53
N LEU A 20 -12.16 -3.15 3.12
CA LEU A 20 -13.45 -2.52 3.38
C LEU A 20 -14.20 -2.20 2.09
N CYS A 21 -13.52 -1.78 1.02
CA CYS A 21 -14.15 -1.62 -0.30
C CYS A 21 -14.77 -2.94 -0.80
N VAL A 22 -14.06 -4.06 -0.65
CA VAL A 22 -14.63 -5.38 -0.97
C VAL A 22 -15.83 -5.69 -0.08
N GLY A 23 -15.77 -5.36 1.22
CA GLY A 23 -16.89 -5.51 2.15
C GLY A 23 -18.14 -4.73 1.71
N VAL A 24 -17.97 -3.48 1.30
CA VAL A 24 -19.07 -2.61 0.84
C VAL A 24 -19.86 -3.23 -0.31
N ILE A 25 -19.19 -3.79 -1.32
CA ILE A 25 -19.86 -4.44 -2.44
C ILE A 25 -20.38 -5.83 -2.08
N TYR A 26 -19.67 -6.56 -1.22
CA TYR A 26 -20.09 -7.87 -0.75
C TYR A 26 -21.38 -7.81 0.06
N ASP A 27 -21.55 -6.83 0.95
CA ASP A 27 -22.77 -6.65 1.75
C ASP A 27 -24.02 -6.41 0.87
N ARG A 28 -23.82 -5.95 -0.37
CA ARG A 28 -24.90 -5.67 -1.33
C ARG A 28 -25.17 -6.84 -2.28
N MET A 29 -24.13 -7.56 -2.67
CA MET A 29 -24.20 -8.56 -3.75
C MET A 29 -23.95 -10.00 -3.27
N HIS A 30 -23.43 -10.18 -2.06
CA HIS A 30 -23.06 -11.47 -1.45
C HIS A 30 -22.17 -12.35 -2.32
N THR A 31 -21.36 -11.75 -3.21
CA THR A 31 -20.38 -12.45 -4.04
C THR A 31 -19.07 -11.66 -4.11
N ARG A 32 -17.96 -12.37 -4.36
CA ARG A 32 -16.63 -11.78 -4.60
C ARG A 32 -16.14 -12.04 -6.03
N GLU A 33 -16.98 -12.64 -6.84
CA GLU A 33 -16.68 -12.94 -8.24
C GLU A 33 -16.54 -11.65 -9.05
N ILE A 34 -15.37 -11.43 -9.66
CA ILE A 34 -15.12 -10.22 -10.45
C ILE A 34 -16.12 -10.10 -11.60
N ASP A 35 -16.46 -11.23 -12.20
CA ASP A 35 -17.40 -11.28 -13.32
C ASP A 35 -18.86 -10.97 -12.92
N ALA A 36 -19.16 -10.93 -11.60
CA ALA A 36 -20.46 -10.48 -11.13
C ALA A 36 -20.61 -8.95 -11.19
N TYR A 37 -19.52 -8.21 -11.34
CA TYR A 37 -19.51 -6.75 -11.36
C TYR A 37 -19.26 -6.17 -12.75
N GLY A 38 -19.32 -4.84 -12.87
CA GLY A 38 -19.08 -4.06 -14.07
C GLY A 38 -19.93 -2.80 -14.10
N GLY A 39 -19.34 -1.65 -14.45
CA GLY A 39 -20.08 -0.40 -14.56
C GLY A 39 -20.55 0.21 -13.22
N LEU A 40 -19.98 -0.19 -12.09
CA LEU A 40 -20.38 0.30 -10.76
C LEU A 40 -20.32 1.83 -10.64
N VAL A 41 -19.45 2.50 -11.38
CA VAL A 41 -19.31 3.97 -11.36
C VAL A 41 -20.63 4.67 -11.68
N ASN A 42 -21.48 4.05 -12.50
CA ASN A 42 -22.77 4.62 -12.92
C ASN A 42 -23.81 4.64 -11.78
N ARG A 43 -23.65 3.79 -10.76
CA ARG A 43 -24.59 3.65 -9.64
C ARG A 43 -23.96 4.03 -8.30
N MET A 44 -22.66 3.80 -8.15
CA MET A 44 -21.91 3.98 -6.91
C MET A 44 -20.71 4.92 -7.14
N PRO A 45 -20.91 6.19 -7.49
CA PRO A 45 -19.81 7.11 -7.77
C PRO A 45 -18.93 7.40 -6.54
N ALA A 46 -19.49 7.49 -5.34
CA ALA A 46 -18.70 7.69 -4.13
C ALA A 46 -17.82 6.47 -3.80
N TYR A 47 -18.36 5.28 -3.98
CA TYR A 47 -17.58 4.03 -3.88
C TYR A 47 -16.45 4.00 -4.92
N ALA A 48 -16.76 4.31 -6.17
CA ALA A 48 -15.78 4.32 -7.25
C ALA A 48 -14.60 5.27 -6.93
N LEU A 49 -14.89 6.48 -6.44
CA LEU A 49 -13.88 7.45 -6.05
C LEU A 49 -12.98 6.93 -4.93
N ILE A 50 -13.55 6.39 -3.85
CA ILE A 50 -12.80 5.87 -2.71
C ILE A 50 -11.96 4.65 -3.11
N PHE A 51 -12.53 3.74 -3.89
CA PHE A 51 -11.82 2.56 -4.37
C PHE A 51 -10.66 2.96 -5.31
N MET A 52 -10.86 3.95 -6.21
CA MET A 52 -9.77 4.49 -7.04
C MET A 52 -8.68 5.12 -6.18
N PHE A 53 -9.04 5.94 -5.19
CA PHE A 53 -8.08 6.58 -4.31
C PHE A 53 -7.15 5.56 -3.63
N PHE A 54 -7.72 4.51 -3.01
CA PHE A 54 -6.91 3.49 -2.35
C PHE A 54 -6.17 2.57 -3.34
N THR A 55 -6.74 2.32 -4.51
CA THR A 55 -6.05 1.61 -5.60
C THR A 55 -4.80 2.38 -6.03
N MET A 56 -4.91 3.69 -6.23
CA MET A 56 -3.77 4.53 -6.61
C MET A 56 -2.75 4.68 -5.47
N ALA A 57 -3.23 4.78 -4.21
CA ALA A 57 -2.34 4.79 -3.04
C ALA A 57 -1.58 3.48 -2.87
N ASN A 58 -2.21 2.34 -3.20
CA ASN A 58 -1.58 1.02 -3.17
C ASN A 58 -0.53 0.81 -4.29
N VAL A 59 -0.67 1.52 -5.39
CA VAL A 59 0.29 1.52 -6.51
C VAL A 59 1.45 2.49 -6.29
N GLY A 60 1.38 3.32 -5.24
CA GLY A 60 2.42 4.29 -4.91
C GLY A 60 2.22 5.64 -5.60
N LEU A 61 0.99 6.18 -5.61
CA LEU A 61 0.75 7.54 -6.12
C LEU A 61 1.48 8.58 -5.25
N PRO A 62 2.32 9.46 -5.82
CA PRO A 62 2.94 10.55 -5.09
C PRO A 62 1.92 11.40 -4.31
N GLY A 63 2.26 11.74 -3.06
CA GLY A 63 1.34 12.42 -2.13
C GLY A 63 0.51 11.48 -1.26
N THR A 64 0.65 10.16 -1.44
CA THR A 64 0.07 9.15 -0.56
C THR A 64 1.16 8.42 0.24
N SER A 65 0.79 7.85 1.38
CA SER A 65 1.73 7.14 2.25
C SER A 65 2.38 5.91 1.59
N GLY A 66 1.68 5.25 0.66
CA GLY A 66 2.21 4.12 -0.10
C GLY A 66 3.45 4.49 -0.89
N PHE A 67 3.43 5.63 -1.58
CA PHE A 67 4.59 6.12 -2.32
C PHE A 67 5.82 6.32 -1.43
N VAL A 68 5.66 6.92 -0.25
CA VAL A 68 6.79 7.22 0.64
C VAL A 68 7.50 5.94 1.07
N GLY A 69 6.75 4.94 1.53
CA GLY A 69 7.32 3.68 1.98
C GLY A 69 8.00 2.89 0.87
N GLU A 70 7.35 2.77 -0.29
CA GLU A 70 7.91 2.09 -1.47
C GLU A 70 9.17 2.79 -1.97
N PHE A 71 9.11 4.12 -2.13
CA PHE A 71 10.25 4.90 -2.61
C PHE A 71 11.47 4.79 -1.68
N LEU A 72 11.29 4.94 -0.36
CA LEU A 72 12.37 4.81 0.62
C LEU A 72 12.97 3.39 0.61
N THR A 73 12.13 2.38 0.46
CA THR A 73 12.58 0.98 0.39
C THR A 73 13.40 0.71 -0.87
N LEU A 74 12.91 1.16 -2.05
CA LEU A 74 13.62 1.03 -3.31
C LEU A 74 14.94 1.80 -3.32
N MET A 75 14.96 3.01 -2.76
CA MET A 75 16.19 3.80 -2.58
C MET A 75 17.20 3.11 -1.67
N GLY A 76 16.72 2.46 -0.61
CA GLY A 76 17.58 1.66 0.28
C GLY A 76 18.21 0.47 -0.44
N ILE A 77 17.45 -0.26 -1.23
CA ILE A 77 17.94 -1.39 -2.04
C ILE A 77 18.91 -0.90 -3.12
N PHE A 78 18.59 0.22 -3.77
CA PHE A 78 19.45 0.80 -4.83
C PHE A 78 20.86 1.11 -4.34
N LYS A 79 21.02 1.61 -3.10
CA LYS A 79 22.31 1.87 -2.49
C LYS A 79 23.14 0.61 -2.24
N VAL A 80 22.51 -0.55 -2.11
CA VAL A 80 23.18 -1.83 -1.85
C VAL A 80 23.45 -2.58 -3.16
N ASN A 81 22.43 -2.67 -4.03
CA ASN A 81 22.55 -3.40 -5.30
C ASN A 81 21.56 -2.87 -6.33
N THR A 82 22.08 -2.24 -7.37
CA THR A 82 21.30 -1.62 -8.45
C THR A 82 20.47 -2.63 -9.24
N TRP A 83 21.00 -3.84 -9.48
CA TRP A 83 20.28 -4.87 -10.23
C TRP A 83 19.07 -5.40 -9.47
N VAL A 84 19.24 -5.61 -8.17
CA VAL A 84 18.12 -6.01 -7.29
C VAL A 84 17.08 -4.91 -7.24
N ALA A 85 17.48 -3.63 -7.17
CA ALA A 85 16.56 -2.50 -7.21
C ALA A 85 15.79 -2.43 -8.53
N LEU A 86 16.43 -2.69 -9.66
CA LEU A 86 15.80 -2.72 -10.98
C LEU A 86 14.69 -3.79 -11.03
N VAL A 87 15.01 -5.01 -10.58
CA VAL A 87 14.02 -6.10 -10.52
C VAL A 87 12.89 -5.77 -9.55
N ALA A 88 13.20 -5.23 -8.38
CA ALA A 88 12.18 -4.81 -7.40
C ALA A 88 11.24 -3.72 -7.97
N THR A 89 11.77 -2.76 -8.73
CA THR A 89 10.98 -1.71 -9.39
C THR A 89 9.99 -2.28 -10.41
N SER A 90 10.30 -3.41 -11.06
CA SER A 90 9.36 -4.07 -11.96
C SER A 90 8.08 -4.52 -11.25
N GLY A 91 8.16 -4.81 -9.95
CA GLY A 91 7.00 -5.13 -9.10
C GLY A 91 5.99 -3.99 -9.01
N VAL A 92 6.45 -2.73 -8.99
CA VAL A 92 5.57 -1.55 -8.99
C VAL A 92 4.76 -1.47 -10.30
N ILE A 93 5.42 -1.75 -11.44
CA ILE A 93 4.76 -1.77 -12.75
C ILE A 93 3.69 -2.87 -12.80
N LEU A 94 4.02 -4.06 -12.32
CA LEU A 94 3.08 -5.18 -12.26
C LEU A 94 1.91 -4.90 -11.31
N SER A 95 2.19 -4.27 -10.16
CA SER A 95 1.16 -3.84 -9.20
C SER A 95 0.18 -2.87 -9.86
N ALA A 96 0.69 -1.85 -10.57
CA ALA A 96 -0.14 -0.92 -11.33
C ALA A 96 -1.01 -1.64 -12.37
N ALA A 97 -0.41 -2.55 -13.13
CA ALA A 97 -1.09 -3.26 -14.20
C ALA A 97 -2.29 -4.08 -13.67
N TYR A 98 -2.08 -4.92 -12.65
CA TYR A 98 -3.18 -5.76 -12.15
C TYR A 98 -4.23 -4.94 -11.36
N ALA A 99 -3.81 -3.92 -10.60
CA ALA A 99 -4.73 -3.11 -9.81
C ALA A 99 -5.67 -2.27 -10.70
N LEU A 100 -5.11 -1.61 -11.73
CA LEU A 100 -5.91 -0.86 -12.70
C LEU A 100 -6.78 -1.77 -13.57
N TRP A 101 -6.29 -2.95 -13.92
CA TRP A 101 -7.07 -3.94 -14.65
C TRP A 101 -8.29 -4.43 -13.83
N LEU A 102 -8.08 -4.70 -12.53
CA LEU A 102 -9.16 -5.05 -11.60
C LEU A 102 -10.18 -3.92 -11.49
N TYR A 103 -9.69 -2.69 -11.26
CA TYR A 103 -10.55 -1.51 -11.16
C TYR A 103 -11.41 -1.33 -12.43
N ARG A 104 -10.77 -1.45 -13.60
CA ARG A 104 -11.46 -1.37 -14.89
C ARG A 104 -12.60 -2.39 -14.99
N ARG A 105 -12.39 -3.63 -14.59
CA ARG A 105 -13.39 -4.70 -14.69
C ARG A 105 -14.55 -4.53 -13.72
N VAL A 106 -14.27 -4.08 -12.51
CA VAL A 106 -15.27 -3.98 -11.44
C VAL A 106 -16.05 -2.67 -11.52
N VAL A 107 -15.35 -1.56 -11.74
CA VAL A 107 -15.91 -0.22 -11.57
C VAL A 107 -16.30 0.44 -12.87
N LEU A 108 -15.44 0.33 -13.89
CA LEU A 108 -15.65 0.97 -15.18
C LEU A 108 -16.48 0.08 -16.15
N GLY A 109 -16.87 0.68 -17.27
CA GLY A 109 -17.63 0.02 -18.31
C GLY A 109 -19.14 0.24 -18.21
N ASP A 110 -19.88 -0.49 -19.03
CA ASP A 110 -21.33 -0.37 -19.10
C ASP A 110 -22.03 -1.18 -18.01
N LEU A 111 -23.12 -0.63 -17.48
CA LEU A 111 -23.96 -1.28 -16.48
C LEU A 111 -24.94 -2.24 -17.16
N ILE A 112 -24.44 -3.40 -17.58
CA ILE A 112 -25.23 -4.38 -18.34
C ILE A 112 -26.09 -5.27 -17.43
N LYS A 113 -25.59 -5.55 -16.20
CA LYS A 113 -26.22 -6.53 -15.30
C LYS A 113 -27.41 -5.92 -14.57
N GLU A 114 -28.56 -6.56 -14.66
CA GLU A 114 -29.80 -6.12 -13.99
C GLU A 114 -29.64 -6.04 -12.46
N SER A 115 -28.92 -6.99 -11.85
CA SER A 115 -28.66 -7.01 -10.40
C SER A 115 -27.92 -5.79 -9.88
N LEU A 116 -27.12 -5.11 -10.73
CA LEU A 116 -26.38 -3.91 -10.36
C LEU A 116 -27.18 -2.61 -10.56
N LYS A 117 -28.28 -2.64 -11.31
CA LYS A 117 -29.10 -1.44 -11.59
C LYS A 117 -29.79 -0.89 -10.34
N THR A 118 -30.05 -1.73 -9.36
CA THR A 118 -30.73 -1.35 -8.09
C THR A 118 -29.78 -1.15 -6.93
N ILE A 119 -28.46 -1.35 -7.14
CA ILE A 119 -27.46 -1.24 -6.08
C ILE A 119 -27.37 0.21 -5.57
N SER A 120 -27.33 0.38 -4.25
CA SER A 120 -27.20 1.70 -3.61
C SER A 120 -25.74 2.08 -3.40
N ASP A 121 -25.42 3.36 -3.54
CA ASP A 121 -24.08 3.89 -3.22
C ASP A 121 -23.79 3.84 -1.71
N MET A 122 -22.61 4.26 -1.34
CA MET A 122 -22.13 4.26 0.05
C MET A 122 -23.03 5.07 0.97
N THR A 123 -23.36 4.46 2.10
CA THR A 123 -24.09 5.10 3.20
C THR A 123 -23.23 6.16 3.89
N LYS A 124 -23.87 7.04 4.66
CA LYS A 124 -23.14 8.03 5.50
C LYS A 124 -22.19 7.35 6.48
N ARG A 125 -22.60 6.22 7.08
CA ARG A 125 -21.76 5.43 7.99
C ARG A 125 -20.50 4.91 7.28
N GLU A 126 -20.63 4.32 6.11
CA GLU A 126 -19.49 3.82 5.33
C GLU A 126 -18.52 4.94 4.99
N LYS A 127 -19.02 6.10 4.52
CA LYS A 127 -18.18 7.28 4.23
C LYS A 127 -17.40 7.75 5.47
N TRP A 128 -18.02 7.75 6.65
CA TRP A 128 -17.35 8.11 7.90
C TRP A 128 -16.27 7.09 8.33
N ILE A 129 -16.43 5.81 7.99
CA ILE A 129 -15.40 4.78 8.23
C ILE A 129 -14.18 5.00 7.33
N PHE A 130 -14.40 5.39 6.07
CA PHE A 130 -13.30 5.64 5.13
C PHE A 130 -12.60 6.98 5.36
N ALA A 131 -13.28 7.98 5.91
CA ALA A 131 -12.74 9.33 6.09
C ALA A 131 -11.39 9.36 6.85
N PRO A 132 -11.23 8.72 8.01
CA PRO A 132 -9.96 8.70 8.72
C PRO A 132 -8.87 7.94 7.95
N LEU A 133 -9.21 6.90 7.19
CA LEU A 133 -8.23 6.14 6.39
C LEU A 133 -7.70 6.98 5.23
N VAL A 134 -8.58 7.72 4.54
CA VAL A 134 -8.19 8.69 3.50
C VAL A 134 -7.30 9.77 4.11
N ALA A 135 -7.73 10.36 5.23
CA ALA A 135 -6.97 11.42 5.90
C ALA A 135 -5.57 10.94 6.31
N MET A 136 -5.45 9.78 6.96
CA MET A 136 -4.16 9.22 7.36
C MET A 136 -3.25 8.89 6.18
N THR A 137 -3.80 8.34 5.09
CA THR A 137 -3.06 8.05 3.86
C THR A 137 -2.48 9.32 3.25
N LEU A 138 -3.22 10.43 3.25
CA LEU A 138 -2.75 11.72 2.75
C LEU A 138 -1.78 12.40 3.71
N ILE A 139 -2.11 12.46 5.00
CA ILE A 139 -1.24 13.08 6.02
C ILE A 139 0.13 12.41 6.01
N LEU A 140 0.19 11.09 6.06
CA LEU A 140 1.47 10.37 6.04
C LEU A 140 2.16 10.43 4.68
N GLY A 141 1.43 10.66 3.60
CA GLY A 141 2.00 10.90 2.27
C GLY A 141 2.68 12.25 2.12
N VAL A 142 2.17 13.28 2.80
CA VAL A 142 2.68 14.66 2.74
C VAL A 142 3.63 14.97 3.92
N ALA A 143 3.36 14.41 5.09
CA ALA A 143 4.11 14.62 6.33
C ALA A 143 4.68 13.30 6.90
N PRO A 144 5.56 12.58 6.16
CA PRO A 144 6.10 11.30 6.61
C PRO A 144 6.96 11.41 7.88
N TRP A 145 7.50 12.58 8.16
CA TRP A 145 8.30 12.83 9.37
C TRP A 145 7.54 12.56 10.67
N LEU A 146 6.20 12.67 10.67
CA LEU A 146 5.37 12.34 11.83
C LEU A 146 5.58 10.90 12.35
N VAL A 147 5.96 10.00 11.47
CA VAL A 147 6.27 8.60 11.81
C VAL A 147 7.79 8.39 11.84
N LEU A 148 8.51 8.91 10.83
CA LEU A 148 9.94 8.69 10.68
C LEU A 148 10.74 9.22 11.87
N ASP A 149 10.37 10.38 12.44
CA ASP A 149 11.05 10.95 13.61
C ASP A 149 10.84 10.11 14.88
N ILE A 150 9.70 9.40 14.96
CA ILE A 150 9.40 8.52 16.09
C ILE A 150 10.19 7.21 16.01
N ILE A 151 10.29 6.62 14.81
CA ILE A 151 10.95 5.32 14.63
C ILE A 151 12.46 5.44 14.46
N GLY A 152 12.95 6.58 13.95
CA GLY A 152 14.35 6.81 13.61
C GLY A 152 15.35 6.41 14.71
N PRO A 153 15.22 6.92 15.95
CA PRO A 153 16.15 6.58 17.03
C PRO A 153 16.23 5.08 17.33
N SER A 154 15.09 4.37 17.23
CA SER A 154 15.05 2.91 17.43
C SER A 154 15.74 2.15 16.30
N VAL A 155 15.56 2.62 15.07
CA VAL A 155 16.21 2.03 13.89
C VAL A 155 17.71 2.28 13.90
N GLU A 156 18.16 3.49 14.26
CA GLU A 156 19.58 3.82 14.39
C GLU A 156 20.26 2.93 15.43
N ASN A 157 19.64 2.73 16.59
CA ASN A 157 20.14 1.83 17.63
C ASN A 157 20.22 0.38 17.13
N LEU A 158 19.19 -0.11 16.45
CA LEU A 158 19.19 -1.45 15.86
C LEU A 158 20.35 -1.63 14.86
N VAL A 159 20.54 -0.67 13.96
CA VAL A 159 21.61 -0.71 12.95
C VAL A 159 23.00 -0.64 13.61
N SER A 160 23.19 0.23 14.59
CA SER A 160 24.44 0.34 15.34
C SER A 160 24.79 -0.96 16.06
N ASN A 161 23.84 -1.57 16.76
CA ASN A 161 24.03 -2.85 17.43
C ASN A 161 24.38 -3.98 16.45
N TYR A 162 23.70 -4.01 15.29
CA TYR A 162 24.00 -5.00 14.25
C TYR A 162 25.43 -4.82 13.67
N GLN A 163 25.83 -3.59 13.38
CA GLN A 163 27.17 -3.29 12.88
C GLN A 163 28.26 -3.66 13.90
N SER A 164 28.03 -3.36 15.19
CA SER A 164 28.95 -3.72 16.26
C SER A 164 29.11 -5.24 16.40
N ALA A 165 27.99 -5.98 16.28
CA ALA A 165 28.01 -7.45 16.32
C ALA A 165 28.74 -8.05 15.12
N LEU A 166 28.60 -7.49 13.93
CA LEU A 166 29.33 -7.91 12.73
C LEU A 166 30.83 -7.64 12.86
N GLY A 167 31.23 -6.48 13.40
CA GLY A 167 32.62 -6.16 13.68
C GLY A 167 33.25 -7.17 14.62
N ALA A 168 32.60 -7.44 15.76
CA ALA A 168 33.06 -8.42 16.73
C ALA A 168 33.20 -9.84 16.14
N ALA A 169 32.26 -10.26 15.30
CA ALA A 169 32.31 -11.56 14.63
C ALA A 169 33.45 -11.64 13.61
N ALA A 170 33.73 -10.56 12.88
CA ALA A 170 34.85 -10.50 11.93
C ALA A 170 36.20 -10.57 12.64
N ASP A 171 36.34 -9.87 13.76
CA ASP A 171 37.58 -9.89 14.60
C ASP A 171 37.82 -11.29 15.19
N ALA A 172 36.77 -11.96 15.66
CA ALA A 172 36.86 -13.32 16.17
C ALA A 172 37.26 -14.33 15.05
N ALA A 173 36.70 -14.18 13.85
CA ALA A 173 37.08 -15.02 12.70
C ALA A 173 38.54 -14.78 12.25
N GLY A 174 39.03 -13.53 12.29
CA GLY A 174 40.41 -13.19 11.97
C GLY A 174 41.42 -13.80 12.96
N GLN A 175 41.07 -13.85 14.25
CA GLN A 175 41.92 -14.47 15.27
C GLN A 175 42.03 -15.98 15.15
N THR A 176 40.96 -16.66 14.74
CA THR A 176 40.97 -18.12 14.50
C THR A 176 41.72 -18.54 13.24
N ALA A 177 41.84 -17.66 12.24
CA ALA A 177 42.58 -17.92 11.00
C ALA A 177 44.08 -17.70 11.11
N SER A 178 44.53 -17.08 12.19
CA SER A 178 45.97 -16.77 12.48
C SER A 178 46.68 -17.83 13.33
N HIS A 179 46.00 -18.88 13.73
CA HIS A 179 46.49 -20.05 14.44
C HIS A 179 46.44 -21.29 13.55
#